data_b222dd9e5bc9748f20c862f501aeb2b2
#
_entry.id   b222dd9e5bc9748f20c862f501aeb2b2
#
_cell.length_a   1.000
_cell.length_b   1.000
_cell.length_c   1.000
_cell.angle_alpha   90.00
_cell.angle_beta   90.00
_cell.angle_gamma   90.00
#
_symmetry.space_group_name_H-M   'P 1'
#
loop_
_entity.id
_entity.type
_entity.pdbx_description
1 polymer ?
#
loop_
_entity_poly.entity_id
_entity_poly.type
_entity_poly.pdbx_seq_one_letter_code
_entity_poly.pdbx_strand_id
1 'polypeptide(L)'
;EPVAQGRPRFSNHGGFVKAYDPAKSRNGKQHVRYAAKHAMEGETPLLGPLHLKAEFGIMMPKSQARKRTPRTREYRVKKPDLDNLLKLVKDGCGGVVYLDDNTVVMITARKIQCAQDEAPFTRVSFEEIEPLSDASS
;
A
#
# COMPACT_ATOMS: atom_id res chain seq x y z
N GLU A 1 8.65 -6.22 -24.64
CA GLU A 1 8.44 -5.87 -24.08
C GLU A 1 8.06 -5.41 -23.72
N PRO A 2 8.10 -5.17 -23.80
CA PRO A 2 7.58 -4.70 -23.28
C PRO A 2 7.26 -3.98 -22.84
N VAL A 3 7.08 -3.74 -22.83
CA VAL A 3 6.73 -3.11 -22.30
C VAL A 3 6.43 -2.77 -21.72
N ALA A 4 6.32 -2.63 -21.90
CA ALA A 4 6.00 -2.21 -21.29
C ALA A 4 6.07 -2.24 -20.36
N GLN A 5 6.49 -2.32 -20.50
CA GLN A 5 6.66 -2.47 -19.75
C GLN A 5 6.70 -2.30 -18.66
N GLY A 6 6.81 -2.68 -18.77
CA GLY A 6 7.10 -2.73 -17.39
C GLY A 6 6.35 -1.74 -16.58
N ARG A 7 5.62 -0.93 -17.19
CA ARG A 7 4.83 0.09 -16.54
C ARG A 7 3.55 -0.51 -15.98
N PRO A 8 3.21 -0.24 -14.72
CA PRO A 8 1.98 -0.78 -14.16
C PRO A 8 0.74 -0.40 -14.95
N ARG A 9 -0.23 -1.27 -14.93
CA ARG A 9 -1.49 -1.06 -15.63
C ARG A 9 -2.51 -0.47 -14.67
N PHE A 10 -2.57 0.84 -14.62
CA PHE A 10 -3.48 1.49 -13.68
C PHE A 10 -4.93 1.48 -14.13
N SER A 11 -5.19 1.04 -15.36
CA SER A 11 -6.58 0.84 -15.80
C SER A 11 -7.24 -0.29 -15.00
N ASN A 12 -6.44 -1.25 -14.53
CA ASN A 12 -6.97 -2.38 -13.78
C ASN A 12 -6.64 -2.27 -12.30
N HIS A 13 -5.56 -1.59 -11.97
CA HIS A 13 -5.17 -1.41 -10.59
C HIS A 13 -4.26 -0.21 -10.48
N GLY A 14 -4.41 0.52 -9.40
CA GLY A 14 -3.49 1.59 -9.07
C GLY A 14 -2.52 1.06 -8.04
N GLY A 15 -1.24 1.27 -8.27
CA GLY A 15 -0.24 0.79 -7.36
C GLY A 15 0.92 1.75 -7.24
N PHE A 16 1.52 1.78 -6.06
CA PHE A 16 2.70 2.62 -5.82
C PHE A 16 3.45 2.13 -4.61
N VAL A 17 4.71 2.53 -4.55
CA VAL A 17 5.54 2.32 -3.38
C VAL A 17 6.09 3.69 -2.99
N LYS A 18 5.94 4.04 -1.73
CA LYS A 18 6.44 5.31 -1.21
C LYS A 18 7.42 5.03 -0.08
N ALA A 19 8.62 5.55 -0.21
CA ALA A 19 9.65 5.37 0.81
C ALA A 19 9.49 6.43 1.89
N TYR A 20 8.89 6.05 3.00
CA TYR A 20 8.83 6.86 4.20
C TYR A 20 8.57 5.93 5.37
N ASP A 21 8.85 6.39 6.58
CA ASP A 21 8.65 5.57 7.77
C ASP A 21 7.20 5.70 8.23
N PRO A 22 6.36 4.67 8.02
CA PRO A 22 4.94 4.79 8.41
C PRO A 22 4.75 4.95 9.92
N ALA A 23 5.73 4.57 10.72
CA ALA A 23 5.60 4.66 12.17
C ALA A 23 5.89 6.06 12.70
N LYS A 24 6.60 6.87 11.95
CA LYS A 24 7.07 8.17 12.44
C LYS A 24 6.56 9.36 11.67
N SER A 25 5.93 9.14 10.53
CA SER A 25 5.52 10.24 9.69
C SER A 25 4.28 10.94 10.23
N ARG A 26 4.36 12.24 10.41
CA ARG A 26 3.20 13.04 10.80
C ARG A 26 2.29 13.31 9.61
N ASN A 27 2.85 13.23 8.42
CA ASN A 27 2.13 13.55 7.20
C ASN A 27 1.89 12.32 6.34
N GLY A 28 1.61 11.17 6.99
CA GLY A 28 1.41 9.93 6.28
C GLY A 28 0.36 10.02 5.19
N LYS A 29 -0.77 10.65 5.49
CA LYS A 29 -1.84 10.83 4.52
C LYS A 29 -1.36 11.62 3.30
N GLN A 30 -0.58 12.67 3.54
CA GLN A 30 -0.05 13.49 2.45
C GLN A 30 0.94 12.73 1.59
N HIS A 31 1.80 11.93 2.22
CA HIS A 31 2.72 11.08 1.48
C HIS A 31 1.97 10.12 0.57
N VAL A 32 0.92 9.50 1.11
CA VAL A 32 0.12 8.55 0.34
C VAL A 32 -0.58 9.27 -0.81
N ARG A 33 -1.19 10.43 -0.52
CA ARG A 33 -1.90 11.19 -1.56
C ARG A 33 -0.97 11.63 -2.68
N TYR A 34 0.20 12.09 -2.33
CA TYR A 34 1.19 12.50 -3.33
C TYR A 34 1.57 11.31 -4.22
N ALA A 35 1.89 10.18 -3.61
CA ALA A 35 2.27 9.00 -4.36
C ALA A 35 1.11 8.49 -5.23
N ALA A 36 -0.11 8.53 -4.68
CA ALA A 36 -1.28 8.10 -5.43
C ALA A 36 -1.53 9.00 -6.65
N LYS A 37 -1.42 10.29 -6.46
CA LYS A 37 -1.60 11.23 -7.58
C LYS A 37 -0.58 10.98 -8.67
N HIS A 38 0.66 10.75 -8.27
CA HIS A 38 1.72 10.48 -9.22
C HIS A 38 1.45 9.18 -9.99
N ALA A 39 1.05 8.14 -9.26
CA ALA A 39 0.77 6.84 -9.87
C ALA A 39 -0.43 6.89 -10.81
N MET A 40 -1.40 7.75 -10.52
CA MET A 40 -2.63 7.85 -11.31
C MET A 40 -2.58 8.95 -12.34
N GLU A 41 -1.43 9.56 -12.53
CA GLU A 41 -1.28 10.64 -13.49
C GLU A 41 -1.74 10.20 -14.87
N GLY A 42 -2.68 10.94 -15.43
CA GLY A 42 -3.23 10.58 -16.75
C GLY A 42 -4.29 9.48 -16.73
N GLU A 43 -4.62 8.96 -15.55
CA GLU A 43 -5.59 7.89 -15.41
C GLU A 43 -6.85 8.39 -14.72
N THR A 44 -7.98 7.79 -15.07
CA THR A 44 -9.24 8.07 -14.37
C THR A 44 -9.31 7.18 -13.13
N PRO A 45 -10.06 7.61 -12.10
CA PRO A 45 -10.24 6.76 -10.92
C PRO A 45 -10.83 5.41 -11.28
N LEU A 46 -10.46 4.40 -10.50
CA LEU A 46 -10.95 3.05 -10.69
C LEU A 46 -12.43 2.97 -10.28
N LEU A 47 -13.15 2.09 -10.93
CA LEU A 47 -14.58 1.91 -10.70
C LEU A 47 -14.87 0.49 -10.25
N GLY A 48 -16.06 0.31 -9.67
CA GLY A 48 -16.52 -1.02 -9.29
C GLY A 48 -15.89 -1.50 -8.00
N PRO A 49 -16.07 -2.78 -7.69
CA PRO A 49 -15.51 -3.31 -6.46
C PRO A 49 -14.00 -3.40 -6.56
N LEU A 50 -13.33 -3.00 -5.49
CA LEU A 50 -11.86 -2.92 -5.45
C LEU A 50 -11.29 -3.80 -4.36
N HIS A 51 -10.14 -4.39 -4.65
CA HIS A 51 -9.34 -5.11 -3.67
C HIS A 51 -8.12 -4.23 -3.36
N LEU A 52 -8.04 -3.78 -2.13
CA LEU A 52 -6.89 -3.00 -1.66
C LEU A 52 -5.85 -3.97 -1.09
N LYS A 53 -4.64 -3.88 -1.59
CA LYS A 53 -3.51 -4.63 -1.04
C LYS A 53 -2.50 -3.62 -0.51
N ALA A 54 -2.08 -3.79 0.73
CA ALA A 54 -1.15 -2.86 1.34
C ALA A 54 -0.11 -3.60 2.17
N GLU A 55 1.13 -3.12 2.07
CA GLU A 55 2.21 -3.67 2.87
C GLU A 55 2.97 -2.50 3.46
N PHE A 56 3.17 -2.56 4.77
CA PHE A 56 3.84 -1.49 5.50
C PHE A 56 5.15 -2.02 6.07
N GLY A 57 6.26 -1.43 5.64
CA GLY A 57 7.57 -1.79 6.15
C GLY A 57 8.02 -0.75 7.18
N ILE A 58 8.13 -1.18 8.43
CA ILE A 58 8.52 -0.34 9.55
C ILE A 58 10.02 -0.50 9.77
N MET A 59 10.71 0.62 9.97
CA MET A 59 12.14 0.58 10.19
C MET A 59 12.47 -0.22 11.46
N MET A 60 13.44 -1.11 11.35
CA MET A 60 13.91 -1.86 12.51
C MET A 60 14.58 -0.91 13.51
N PRO A 61 14.28 -1.04 14.82
CA PRO A 61 14.98 -0.23 15.81
C PRO A 61 16.49 -0.51 15.77
N LYS A 62 17.28 0.55 15.89
CA LYS A 62 18.73 0.41 15.82
C LYS A 62 19.27 -0.51 16.91
N SER A 63 18.58 -0.54 18.05
CA SER A 63 18.99 -1.37 19.17
C SER A 63 18.93 -2.86 18.85
N GLN A 64 18.22 -3.25 17.81
CA GLN A 64 18.08 -4.65 17.42
C GLN A 64 19.07 -5.07 16.34
N ALA A 65 19.90 -4.15 15.88
CA ALA A 65 20.85 -4.46 14.82
C ALA A 65 21.89 -5.48 15.29
N ARG A 66 22.26 -6.37 14.39
CA ARG A 66 23.27 -7.41 14.65
C ARG A 66 24.38 -7.29 13.62
N LYS A 67 25.61 -7.51 14.08
CA LYS A 67 26.75 -7.41 13.18
C LYS A 67 27.00 -8.67 12.39
N ARG A 68 26.92 -9.82 13.06
CA ARG A 68 27.28 -11.10 12.43
C ARG A 68 26.14 -11.73 11.68
N THR A 69 24.95 -11.62 12.22
CA THR A 69 23.78 -12.24 11.62
C THR A 69 22.72 -11.14 11.45
N PRO A 70 22.82 -10.34 10.39
CA PRO A 70 21.83 -9.26 10.19
C PRO A 70 20.42 -9.79 10.23
N ARG A 71 19.54 -9.03 10.87
CA ARG A 71 18.14 -9.45 10.98
C ARG A 71 17.46 -9.33 9.63
N THR A 72 16.64 -10.32 9.32
CA THR A 72 15.82 -10.30 8.12
C THR A 72 14.44 -9.77 8.47
N ARG A 73 13.57 -9.69 7.48
CA ARG A 73 12.18 -9.26 7.71
C ARG A 73 11.48 -10.16 8.69
N GLU A 74 10.60 -9.54 9.50
CA GLU A 74 9.74 -10.29 10.41
C GLU A 74 8.45 -9.52 10.57
N TYR A 75 7.42 -10.17 11.09
CA TYR A 75 6.17 -9.46 11.33
C TYR A 75 6.37 -8.46 12.45
N ARG A 76 5.77 -7.29 12.27
CA ARG A 76 5.86 -6.22 13.27
C ARG A 76 4.65 -6.34 14.19
N VAL A 77 4.88 -6.72 15.45
CA VAL A 77 3.80 -6.90 16.42
C VAL A 77 3.60 -5.72 17.35
N LYS A 78 4.39 -4.66 17.15
CA LYS A 78 4.28 -3.44 17.94
C LYS A 78 3.68 -2.33 17.10
N LYS A 79 3.52 -1.14 17.71
CA LYS A 79 3.00 0.02 17.00
C LYS A 79 3.73 0.24 15.67
N PRO A 80 3.09 0.86 14.72
CA PRO A 80 1.71 1.39 14.74
C PRO A 80 0.68 0.31 14.45
N ASP A 81 -0.58 0.57 14.81
CA ASP A 81 -1.68 -0.35 14.51
C ASP A 81 -1.91 -0.43 13.02
N LEU A 82 -2.15 -1.65 12.54
CA LEU A 82 -2.42 -1.86 11.12
C LEU A 82 -3.66 -1.10 10.65
N ASP A 83 -4.70 -1.06 11.48
CA ASP A 83 -5.93 -0.34 11.15
C ASP A 83 -5.68 1.14 10.89
N ASN A 84 -4.83 1.76 11.71
CA ASN A 84 -4.50 3.17 11.54
C ASN A 84 -3.73 3.42 10.26
N LEU A 85 -2.83 2.51 9.92
CA LEU A 85 -2.08 2.62 8.67
C LEU A 85 -2.99 2.48 7.46
N LEU A 86 -3.94 1.56 7.52
CA LEU A 86 -4.91 1.37 6.45
C LEU A 86 -5.80 2.59 6.29
N LYS A 87 -6.20 3.20 7.41
CA LYS A 87 -7.00 4.41 7.36
C LYS A 87 -6.27 5.53 6.62
N LEU A 88 -4.99 5.70 6.92
CA LEU A 88 -4.20 6.71 6.24
C LEU A 88 -4.14 6.45 4.73
N VAL A 89 -3.98 5.19 4.34
CA VAL A 89 -3.94 4.82 2.94
C VAL A 89 -5.28 5.13 2.27
N LYS A 90 -6.37 4.72 2.88
CA LYS A 90 -7.69 4.95 2.31
C LYS A 90 -7.99 6.43 2.20
N ASP A 91 -7.67 7.19 3.24
CA ASP A 91 -7.91 8.64 3.24
C ASP A 91 -7.04 9.34 2.20
N GLY A 92 -5.80 8.87 2.03
CA GLY A 92 -4.89 9.45 1.05
C GLY A 92 -5.28 9.15 -0.39
N CYS A 93 -5.81 7.97 -0.63
CA CYS A 93 -6.17 7.53 -1.97
C CYS A 93 -7.56 7.96 -2.42
N GLY A 94 -8.43 8.26 -1.47
CA GLY A 94 -9.81 8.65 -1.79
C GLY A 94 -9.86 9.92 -2.63
N GLY A 95 -10.64 9.88 -3.69
CA GLY A 95 -10.72 11.00 -4.63
C GLY A 95 -9.64 10.99 -5.68
N VAL A 96 -8.66 10.11 -5.54
CA VAL A 96 -7.53 10.01 -6.48
C VAL A 96 -7.57 8.68 -7.20
N VAL A 97 -7.50 7.57 -6.43
CA VAL A 97 -7.52 6.23 -7.01
C VAL A 97 -8.95 5.77 -7.24
N TYR A 98 -9.87 6.18 -6.37
CA TYR A 98 -11.29 5.85 -6.46
C TYR A 98 -12.08 7.00 -5.88
N LEU A 99 -13.37 7.07 -6.21
CA LEU A 99 -14.20 8.19 -5.77
C LEU A 99 -14.94 7.92 -4.47
N ASP A 100 -15.28 6.65 -4.21
CA ASP A 100 -16.11 6.29 -3.07
C ASP A 100 -15.44 5.17 -2.28
N ASP A 101 -15.15 5.44 -0.99
CA ASP A 101 -14.55 4.45 -0.08
C ASP A 101 -15.33 3.14 -0.05
N ASN A 102 -16.64 3.21 -0.26
CA ASN A 102 -17.48 2.02 -0.20
C ASN A 102 -17.17 1.02 -1.31
N THR A 103 -16.45 1.44 -2.34
CA THR A 103 -16.06 0.51 -3.40
C THR A 103 -14.94 -0.43 -3.00
N VAL A 104 -14.21 -0.12 -1.92
CA VAL A 104 -13.19 -1.02 -1.40
C VAL A 104 -13.89 -2.10 -0.61
N VAL A 105 -13.98 -3.29 -1.20
CA VAL A 105 -14.76 -4.39 -0.61
C VAL A 105 -13.89 -5.52 -0.09
N MET A 106 -12.61 -5.48 -0.37
CA MET A 106 -11.67 -6.52 0.09
C MET A 106 -10.34 -5.87 0.41
N ILE A 107 -9.75 -6.26 1.51
CA ILE A 107 -8.46 -5.72 1.94
C ILE A 107 -7.53 -6.86 2.31
N THR A 108 -6.34 -6.85 1.77
CA THR A 108 -5.26 -7.73 2.20
C THR A 108 -4.12 -6.82 2.61
N ALA A 109 -3.72 -6.92 3.87
CA ALA A 109 -2.70 -6.01 4.38
C ALA A 109 -1.82 -6.71 5.38
N ARG A 110 -0.57 -6.26 5.45
CA ARG A 110 0.34 -6.76 6.48
C ARG A 110 1.32 -5.68 6.88
N LYS A 111 1.82 -5.82 8.08
CA LYS A 111 2.77 -4.91 8.68
C LYS A 111 4.01 -5.72 9.02
N ILE A 112 5.15 -5.35 8.44
CA ILE A 112 6.40 -6.05 8.68
C ILE A 112 7.42 -5.10 9.27
N GLN A 113 8.36 -5.65 10.00
CA GLN A 113 9.55 -4.93 10.39
C GLN A 113 10.58 -5.18 9.30
N CYS A 114 11.13 -4.13 8.73
CA CYS A 114 12.09 -4.24 7.66
C CYS A 114 13.33 -5.00 8.07
N ALA A 115 14.02 -5.57 7.11
CA ALA A 115 15.32 -6.16 7.34
C ALA A 115 16.29 -5.07 7.83
N GLN A 116 17.40 -5.50 8.40
CA GLN A 116 18.32 -4.60 9.08
C GLN A 116 18.77 -3.40 8.25
N ASP A 117 19.03 -3.60 6.99
CA ASP A 117 19.51 -2.51 6.12
C ASP A 117 18.47 -2.05 5.14
N GLU A 118 17.23 -2.40 5.38
CA GLU A 118 16.14 -2.07 4.47
C GLU A 118 15.45 -0.79 4.91
N ALA A 119 15.20 0.10 3.96
CA ALA A 119 14.48 1.34 4.24
C ALA A 119 13.00 1.07 4.47
N PRO A 120 12.34 1.87 5.32
CA PRO A 120 10.90 1.72 5.52
C PRO A 120 10.14 2.08 4.25
N PHE A 121 8.93 1.55 4.13
CA PHE A 121 8.14 1.79 2.92
C PHE A 121 6.66 1.57 3.16
N THR A 122 5.86 2.08 2.24
CA THR A 122 4.44 1.77 2.14
C THR A 122 4.19 1.35 0.70
N ARG A 123 3.73 0.12 0.50
CA ARG A 123 3.40 -0.40 -0.83
C ARG A 123 1.91 -0.62 -0.88
N VAL A 124 1.27 -0.04 -1.90
CA VAL A 124 -0.18 -0.08 -2.02
C VAL A 124 -0.55 -0.44 -3.46
N SER A 125 -1.58 -1.24 -3.61
CA SER A 125 -2.17 -1.46 -4.91
C SER A 125 -3.68 -1.65 -4.77
N PHE A 126 -4.40 -1.27 -5.82
CA PHE A 126 -5.83 -1.45 -5.91
C PHE A 126 -6.12 -2.21 -7.18
N GLU A 127 -6.92 -3.23 -7.06
CA GLU A 127 -7.28 -4.06 -8.20
C GLU A 127 -8.79 -4.04 -8.37
N GLU A 128 -9.25 -3.75 -9.58
CA GLU A 128 -10.67 -3.88 -9.90
C GLU A 128 -10.97 -5.37 -9.98
N ILE A 129 -11.97 -5.82 -9.24
CA ILE A 129 -12.30 -7.24 -9.21
C ILE A 129 -13.64 -7.46 -9.88
N GLU A 130 -13.78 -8.64 -10.45
CA GLU A 130 -15.02 -9.01 -11.11
C GLU A 130 -16.14 -9.07 -10.10
N PRO A 131 -17.32 -8.55 -10.42
CA PRO A 131 -18.45 -8.72 -9.54
C PRO A 131 -18.67 -10.21 -9.26
N LEU A 132 -19.21 -10.51 -8.08
CA LEU A 132 -19.52 -11.88 -7.75
C LEU A 132 -20.48 -12.43 -8.81
N SER A 133 -20.18 -13.62 -9.31
CA SER A 133 -21.08 -14.23 -10.25
C SER A 133 -22.35 -14.65 -9.52
N ASP A 134 -23.44 -14.67 -10.26
CA ASP A 134 -24.69 -15.09 -9.70
C ASP A 134 -24.54 -16.49 -9.13
N ALA A 135 -24.98 -16.66 -7.89
CA ALA A 135 -24.86 -17.94 -7.23
C ALA A 135 -25.60 -19.04 -7.96
N SER A 136 -26.61 -18.67 -8.72
CA SER A 136 -27.30 -19.64 -9.53
C SER A 136 -26.42 -20.16 -10.63
N SER A 137 -25.46 -19.41 -10.92
CA SER A 137 -24.49 -19.78 -11.93
C SER A 137 -23.54 -20.81 -11.35
#